data_692deca11b3efb19cdceb8bc3b8ee3ad
#
_entry.id   692deca11b3efb19cdceb8bc3b8ee3ad
#
_cell.length_a   1.000
_cell.length_b   1.000
_cell.length_c   1.000
_cell.angle_alpha   90.00
_cell.angle_beta   90.00
_cell.angle_gamma   90.00
#
_symmetry.space_group_name_H-M   'P 1'
#
loop_
_entity.id
_entity.type
_entity.pdbx_description
1 polymer ?
#
loop_
_entity_poly.entity_id
_entity_poly.type
_entity_poly.pdbx_seq_one_letter_code
_entity_poly.pdbx_strand_id
1 'polypeptide(L)' 'NTKVGRGANLVNCVVGSDCYLAAGASLGEGVVLSDECVVEEDSVIRSNVKIDPGRTVKRKVARW' A
#
# COMPACT_ATOMS: atom_id res chain seq x y z
N ASN A 1 8.46 11.62 -0.49
CA ASN A 1 7.45 12.01 -1.48
C ASN A 1 6.39 10.93 -1.71
N THR A 2 5.81 10.48 -0.62
CA THR A 2 4.72 9.52 -0.69
C THR A 2 3.42 10.24 -0.99
N LYS A 3 2.67 9.72 -1.95
CA LYS A 3 1.35 10.28 -2.29
C LYS A 3 0.26 9.30 -1.90
N VAL A 4 -0.77 9.82 -1.28
CA VAL A 4 -1.90 9.02 -0.83
C VAL A 4 -3.16 9.54 -1.51
N GLY A 5 -3.83 8.67 -2.24
CA GLY A 5 -5.04 9.04 -2.95
C GLY A 5 -6.24 9.23 -2.03
N ARG A 6 -7.30 9.81 -2.58
CA ARG A 6 -8.52 10.06 -1.83
C ARG A 6 -9.18 8.75 -1.42
N GLY A 7 -9.60 8.67 -0.18
CA GLY A 7 -10.28 7.49 0.32
C GLY A 7 -9.37 6.32 0.65
N ALA A 8 -8.06 6.50 0.54
CA ALA A 8 -7.14 5.45 0.96
C ALA A 8 -7.21 5.27 2.47
N ASN A 9 -7.19 4.04 2.91
CA ASN A 9 -7.35 3.70 4.31
C ASN A 9 -6.07 3.05 4.83
N LEU A 10 -5.41 3.72 5.76
CA LEU A 10 -4.15 3.26 6.32
C LEU A 10 -4.31 3.10 7.82
N VAL A 11 -4.07 1.89 8.32
CA VAL A 11 -4.21 1.61 9.76
C VAL A 11 -2.88 1.09 10.27
N ASN A 12 -2.19 1.91 11.06
CA ASN A 12 -0.93 1.54 11.69
C ASN A 12 0.05 0.90 10.70
N CYS A 13 0.19 1.54 9.55
CA CYS A 13 1.06 1.04 8.49
C CYS A 13 2.37 1.80 8.47
N VAL A 14 3.40 1.15 7.96
CA VAL A 14 4.67 1.81 7.66
C VAL A 14 4.76 1.96 6.15
N VAL A 15 4.98 3.17 5.70
CA VAL A 15 5.07 3.47 4.26
C VAL A 15 6.41 4.12 3.98
N GLY A 16 7.17 3.53 3.09
CA GLY A 16 8.48 4.04 2.72
C GLY A 16 8.41 5.29 1.86
N SER A 17 9.55 5.68 1.32
CA SER A 17 9.66 6.89 0.52
C SER A 17 9.19 6.64 -0.92
N ASP A 18 8.64 7.68 -1.53
CA ASP A 18 8.28 7.67 -2.95
C ASP A 18 7.26 6.58 -3.31
N CYS A 19 6.39 6.26 -2.36
CA CYS A 19 5.30 5.34 -2.62
C CYS A 19 4.11 6.09 -3.19
N TYR A 20 3.28 5.37 -3.93
CA TYR A 20 2.04 5.93 -4.47
C TYR A 20 0.88 5.02 -4.08
N LEU A 21 -0.07 5.60 -3.37
CA LEU A 21 -1.27 4.87 -2.94
C LEU A 21 -2.45 5.49 -3.67
N ALA A 22 -3.02 4.73 -4.58
CA ALA A 22 -4.12 5.24 -5.39
C ALA A 22 -5.41 5.33 -4.58
N ALA A 23 -6.41 5.97 -5.16
CA ALA A 23 -7.68 6.19 -4.47
C ALA A 23 -8.33 4.87 -4.06
N GLY A 24 -8.87 4.82 -2.86
CA GLY A 24 -9.59 3.65 -2.38
C GLY A 24 -8.70 2.49 -1.94
N ALA A 25 -7.38 2.66 -1.98
CA ALA A 25 -6.49 1.61 -1.51
C ALA A 25 -6.66 1.41 -0.01
N SER A 26 -6.66 0.16 0.43
CA SER A 26 -6.84 -0.18 1.83
C SER A 26 -5.69 -1.05 2.30
N LEU A 27 -5.01 -0.60 3.34
CA LEU A 27 -3.89 -1.31 3.92
C LEU A 27 -4.25 -1.73 5.33
N GLY A 28 -4.13 -3.03 5.60
CA GLY A 28 -4.44 -3.56 6.92
C GLY A 28 -3.41 -3.18 7.96
N GLU A 29 -3.71 -3.49 9.20
CA GLU A 29 -2.86 -3.16 10.32
C GLU A 29 -1.53 -3.88 10.21
N GLY A 30 -0.43 -3.18 10.45
CA GLY A 30 0.89 -3.75 10.43
C GLY A 30 1.50 -3.96 9.05
N VAL A 31 0.85 -3.44 8.01
CA VAL A 31 1.40 -3.52 6.65
C VAL A 31 2.64 -2.64 6.55
N VAL A 32 3.66 -3.16 5.88
CA VAL A 32 4.89 -2.41 5.63
C VAL A 32 5.09 -2.29 4.13
N LEU A 33 5.12 -1.06 3.65
CA LEU A 33 5.45 -0.77 2.26
C LEU A 33 6.88 -0.24 2.22
N SER A 34 7.72 -0.91 1.47
CA SER A 34 9.09 -0.44 1.26
C SER A 34 9.09 0.71 0.25
N ASP A 35 10.27 1.24 -0.02
CA ASP A 35 10.36 2.41 -0.90
C ASP A 35 9.90 2.11 -2.32
N GLU A 36 9.36 3.14 -2.98
CA GLU A 36 9.00 3.10 -4.40
C GLU A 36 7.94 2.06 -4.73
N CYS A 37 7.06 1.76 -3.79
CA CYS A 37 5.94 0.86 -4.06
C CYS A 37 4.77 1.64 -4.64
N VAL A 38 3.98 0.95 -5.47
CA VAL A 38 2.76 1.51 -6.04
C VAL A 38 1.60 0.62 -5.67
N VAL A 39 0.55 1.20 -5.09
CA VAL A 39 -0.67 0.48 -4.78
C VAL A 39 -1.77 1.03 -5.67
N GLU A 40 -2.36 0.18 -6.50
CA GLU A 40 -3.37 0.59 -7.46
C GLU A 40 -4.72 0.84 -6.78
N GLU A 41 -5.62 1.48 -7.52
CA GLU A 41 -6.93 1.82 -7.00
C GLU A 41 -7.66 0.59 -6.46
N ASP A 42 -8.36 0.79 -5.36
CA ASP A 42 -9.20 -0.23 -4.74
C ASP A 42 -8.46 -1.52 -4.40
N SER A 43 -7.14 -1.43 -4.26
CA SER A 43 -6.35 -2.57 -3.82
C SER A 43 -6.54 -2.78 -2.33
N VAL A 44 -6.50 -4.04 -1.90
CA VAL A 44 -6.60 -4.39 -0.49
C VAL A 44 -5.37 -5.18 -0.11
N ILE A 45 -4.66 -4.69 0.90
CA ILE A 45 -3.50 -5.40 1.44
C ILE A 45 -3.88 -5.89 2.83
N ARG A 46 -3.72 -7.17 3.07
CA ARG A 46 -4.09 -7.78 4.34
C ARG A 46 -3.11 -7.37 5.44
N SER A 47 -3.54 -7.59 6.67
CA SER A 47 -2.71 -7.24 7.83
C SER A 47 -1.38 -7.96 7.82
N ASN A 48 -0.35 -7.27 8.30
CA ASN A 48 0.98 -7.83 8.50
C ASN A 48 1.66 -8.29 7.21
N VAL A 49 1.28 -7.72 6.07
CA VAL A 49 1.94 -8.02 4.79
C VAL A 49 3.09 -7.03 4.60
N LYS A 50 4.22 -7.54 4.18
CA LYS A 50 5.38 -6.71 3.86
C LYS A 50 5.60 -6.71 2.35
N ILE A 51 5.66 -5.53 1.77
CA ILE A 51 5.85 -5.37 0.32
C ILE A 51 7.28 -4.93 0.06
N ASP A 52 7.97 -5.65 -0.81
CA ASP A 52 9.36 -5.36 -1.16
C ASP A 52 9.47 -4.05 -1.95
N PRO A 53 10.66 -3.43 -1.96
CA PRO A 53 10.84 -2.18 -2.70
C PRO A 53 10.54 -2.34 -4.19
N GLY A 54 9.97 -1.30 -4.77
CA GLY A 54 9.71 -1.25 -6.20
C GLY A 54 8.56 -2.11 -6.69
N ARG A 55 7.79 -2.68 -5.78
CA ARG A 55 6.67 -3.53 -6.15
C ARG A 55 5.43 -2.72 -6.48
N THR A 56 4.61 -3.27 -7.38
CA THR A 56 3.30 -2.71 -7.69
C THR A 56 2.23 -3.67 -7.19
N VAL A 57 1.35 -3.17 -6.34
CA VAL A 57 0.22 -3.95 -5.85
C VAL A 57 -0.95 -3.70 -6.78
N LYS A 58 -1.41 -4.78 -7.40
CA LYS A 58 -2.52 -4.69 -8.32
C LYS A 58 -3.85 -4.67 -7.58
N ARG A 59 -4.90 -4.39 -8.30
CA ARG A 59 -6.24 -4.17 -7.79
C ARG A 59 -6.90 -5.43 -7.22
N LYS A 60 -6.13 -6.28 -6.62
CA LYS A 60 -6.64 -7.49 -6.00
C LYS A 60 -6.01 -7.63 -4.64
N VAL A 61 -6.56 -8.53 -3.83
CA VAL A 61 -6.01 -8.78 -2.51
C VAL A 61 -4.58 -9.28 -2.64
N ALA A 62 -3.67 -8.60 -1.98
CA ALA A 62 -2.27 -9.00 -1.97
C ALA A 62 -2.08 -10.13 -0.98
N ARG A 63 -1.24 -11.09 -1.34
CA ARG A 63 -0.96 -12.24 -0.50
C ARG A 63 0.54 -12.45 -0.29
N TRP A 64 1.25 -11.39 -0.24
CA TRP A 64 2.69 -11.48 0.01
C TRP A 64 2.99 -11.86 1.44
#